data_3817dcd125ca37cafe9c7687cd0a2dcf
#
_entry.id   3817dcd125ca37cafe9c7687cd0a2dcf
#
_cell.length_a   1.000
_cell.length_b   1.000
_cell.length_c   1.000
_cell.angle_alpha   90.00
_cell.angle_beta   90.00
_cell.angle_gamma   90.00
#
_symmetry.space_group_name_H-M   'P 1'
#
loop_
_entity.id
_entity.type
_entity.pdbx_description
1 polymer ?
#
loop_
_entity_poly.entity_id
_entity_poly.type
_entity_poly.pdbx_seq_one_letter_code
_entity_poly.pdbx_strand_id
1 'polypeptide(L)'
;MEVPQPVPPRIPGYDFVRQLGAGSEATVYLYQQRSPARPVAIKVSNKSLDPRAAARFRAEADFMAQISSHPYILSIFESGVTGNGLGYTVFEFAPGGSYRDALRKATLNADQMLDLGINLASALFTAHRKGIIHRDIKTSNVLINAQGMPVLSDFGISASIYDHRTTGFSLPWAPPEVISGVGGGN
;
A
#
# COMPACT_ATOMS: atom_id res chain seq x y z
N MET A 1 23.88 -15.55 9.83
CA MET A 1 22.70 -15.64 10.70
C MET A 1 21.49 -15.31 9.83
N GLU A 2 20.69 -16.31 9.50
CA GLU A 2 19.41 -16.10 8.82
C GLU A 2 18.47 -15.40 9.81
N VAL A 3 17.99 -14.21 9.46
CA VAL A 3 16.95 -13.52 10.22
C VAL A 3 15.70 -14.41 10.15
N PRO A 4 15.10 -14.84 11.28
CA PRO A 4 13.92 -15.68 11.25
C PRO A 4 12.84 -14.98 10.44
N GLN A 5 12.37 -15.61 9.36
CA GLN A 5 11.25 -15.06 8.60
C GLN A 5 10.01 -15.09 9.48
N PRO A 6 9.26 -13.98 9.57
CA PRO A 6 8.07 -13.94 10.39
C PRO A 6 7.09 -15.01 9.90
N VAL A 7 6.65 -15.85 10.82
CA VAL A 7 5.66 -16.89 10.52
C VAL A 7 4.36 -16.20 10.09
N PRO A 8 3.82 -16.55 8.90
CA PRO A 8 2.60 -15.91 8.41
C PRO A 8 1.45 -16.14 9.40
N PRO A 9 0.71 -15.08 9.80
CA PRO A 9 -0.35 -15.21 10.77
C PRO A 9 -1.52 -16.04 10.22
N ARG A 10 -2.18 -16.79 11.08
CA ARG A 10 -3.46 -17.42 10.75
C ARG A 10 -4.55 -16.36 10.71
N ILE A 11 -5.16 -16.19 9.54
CA ILE A 11 -6.28 -15.29 9.33
C ILE A 11 -7.49 -16.14 8.93
N PRO A 12 -8.61 -16.12 9.68
CA PRO A 12 -9.77 -16.92 9.39
C PRO A 12 -10.30 -16.66 7.96
N GLY A 13 -10.59 -17.72 7.22
CA GLY A 13 -11.08 -17.62 5.84
C GLY A 13 -10.01 -17.48 4.76
N TYR A 14 -8.71 -17.44 5.14
CA TYR A 14 -7.59 -17.29 4.23
C TYR A 14 -6.55 -18.39 4.44
N ASP A 15 -6.05 -18.96 3.35
CA ASP A 15 -4.98 -19.95 3.34
C ASP A 15 -3.68 -19.30 2.83
N PHE A 16 -2.61 -19.42 3.60
CA PHE A 16 -1.31 -18.88 3.22
C PHE A 16 -0.76 -19.59 1.98
N VAL A 17 -0.22 -18.82 1.04
CA VAL A 17 0.44 -19.34 -0.16
C VAL A 17 1.93 -19.06 -0.13
N ARG A 18 2.34 -17.78 -0.06
CA ARG A 18 3.75 -17.36 -0.02
C ARG A 18 3.90 -15.92 0.42
N GLN A 19 5.11 -15.52 0.77
CA GLN A 19 5.46 -14.11 0.98
C GLN A 19 5.61 -13.39 -0.36
N LEU A 20 5.11 -12.15 -0.42
CA LEU A 20 5.26 -11.26 -1.58
C LEU A 20 6.37 -10.23 -1.35
N GLY A 21 6.51 -9.72 -0.14
CA GLY A 21 7.51 -8.73 0.22
C GLY A 21 7.59 -8.51 1.72
N ALA A 22 8.72 -7.99 2.18
CA ALA A 22 8.93 -7.60 3.58
C ALA A 22 9.46 -6.18 3.66
N GLY A 23 8.88 -5.39 4.54
CA GLY A 23 9.31 -4.04 4.89
C GLY A 23 9.64 -3.94 6.39
N SER A 24 10.08 -2.78 6.84
CA SER A 24 10.43 -2.52 8.24
C SER A 24 9.22 -2.58 9.18
N GLU A 25 8.05 -2.18 8.73
CA GLU A 25 6.83 -2.06 9.54
C GLU A 25 5.80 -3.14 9.28
N ALA A 26 5.78 -3.69 8.05
CA ALA A 26 4.82 -4.69 7.63
C ALA A 26 5.42 -5.66 6.62
N THR A 27 4.84 -6.85 6.57
CA THR A 27 5.14 -7.88 5.58
C THR A 27 3.89 -8.17 4.76
N VAL A 28 4.05 -8.35 3.45
CA VAL A 28 2.94 -8.65 2.53
C VAL A 28 3.03 -10.12 2.11
N TYR A 29 1.90 -10.80 2.21
CA TYR A 29 1.76 -12.21 1.88
C TYR A 29 0.68 -12.41 0.82
N LEU A 30 0.84 -13.42 -0.02
CA LEU A 30 -0.21 -13.96 -0.88
C LEU A 30 -0.99 -15.01 -0.08
N TYR A 31 -2.30 -14.83 -0.01
CA TYR A 31 -3.24 -15.81 0.52
C TYR A 31 -4.29 -16.18 -0.53
N GLN A 32 -4.86 -17.35 -0.35
CA GLN A 32 -6.07 -17.78 -1.05
C GLN A 32 -7.28 -17.53 -0.14
N GLN A 33 -8.16 -16.61 -0.50
CA GLN A 33 -9.46 -16.45 0.15
C GLN A 33 -10.34 -17.65 -0.19
N ARG A 34 -11.00 -18.23 0.81
CA ARG A 34 -11.83 -19.45 0.62
C ARG A 34 -13.19 -19.13 0.01
N SER A 35 -13.81 -18.03 0.44
CA SER A 35 -15.14 -17.64 -0.04
C SER A 35 -15.28 -16.11 -0.06
N PRO A 36 -15.51 -15.50 -1.24
CA PRO A 36 -15.38 -16.13 -2.58
C PRO A 36 -13.94 -16.57 -2.86
N ALA A 37 -13.75 -17.65 -3.60
CA ALA A 37 -12.42 -18.18 -3.88
C ALA A 37 -11.64 -17.25 -4.83
N ARG A 38 -10.57 -16.60 -4.29
CA ARG A 38 -9.70 -15.71 -5.06
C ARG A 38 -8.36 -15.51 -4.37
N PRO A 39 -7.28 -15.23 -5.14
CA PRO A 39 -6.02 -14.79 -4.54
C PRO A 39 -6.15 -13.37 -4.01
N VAL A 40 -5.55 -13.10 -2.85
CA VAL A 40 -5.50 -11.78 -2.21
C VAL A 40 -4.11 -11.49 -1.68
N ALA A 41 -3.73 -10.21 -1.64
CA ALA A 41 -2.53 -9.75 -0.95
C ALA A 41 -2.92 -9.28 0.46
N ILE A 42 -2.27 -9.81 1.48
CA ILE A 42 -2.51 -9.40 2.86
C ILE A 42 -1.25 -8.75 3.43
N LYS A 43 -1.35 -7.46 3.76
CA LYS A 43 -0.33 -6.69 4.45
C LYS A 43 -0.54 -6.86 5.96
N VAL A 44 0.48 -7.32 6.67
CA VAL A 44 0.43 -7.61 8.10
C VAL A 44 1.50 -6.80 8.81
N SER A 45 1.14 -6.15 9.93
CA SER A 45 2.10 -5.43 10.76
C SER A 45 3.13 -6.39 11.35
N ASN A 46 4.42 -5.98 11.38
CA ASN A 46 5.49 -6.80 11.94
C ASN A 46 5.46 -6.86 13.47
N LYS A 47 4.70 -5.95 14.10
CA LYS A 47 4.55 -5.85 15.56
C LYS A 47 3.08 -5.79 15.94
N SER A 48 2.78 -6.28 17.14
CA SER A 48 1.47 -6.14 17.77
C SER A 48 1.13 -4.65 17.95
N LEU A 49 -0.11 -4.29 17.65
CA LEU A 49 -0.61 -2.93 17.76
C LEU A 49 -1.14 -2.69 19.19
N ASP A 50 -0.69 -1.61 19.81
CA ASP A 50 -1.34 -1.11 21.02
C ASP A 50 -2.75 -0.57 20.67
N PRO A 51 -3.62 -0.29 21.67
CA PRO A 51 -4.99 0.16 21.42
C PRO A 51 -5.09 1.43 20.58
N ARG A 52 -4.13 2.38 20.71
CA ARG A 52 -4.08 3.61 19.92
C ARG A 52 -3.66 3.33 18.49
N ALA A 53 -2.64 2.50 18.31
CA ALA A 53 -2.19 2.08 16.99
C ALA A 53 -3.28 1.27 16.27
N ALA A 54 -4.00 0.39 16.97
CA ALA A 54 -5.11 -0.36 16.41
C ALA A 54 -6.28 0.54 15.97
N ALA A 55 -6.60 1.57 16.75
CA ALA A 55 -7.63 2.55 16.38
C ALA A 55 -7.24 3.35 15.13
N ARG A 56 -5.99 3.82 15.06
CA ARG A 56 -5.47 4.49 13.86
C ARG A 56 -5.48 3.56 12.65
N PHE A 57 -5.01 2.34 12.81
CA PHE A 57 -4.99 1.33 11.75
C PHE A 57 -6.39 1.09 11.14
N ARG A 58 -7.44 1.02 11.98
CA ARG A 58 -8.82 0.90 11.50
C ARG A 58 -9.28 2.16 10.76
N ALA A 59 -9.05 3.35 11.33
CA ALA A 59 -9.42 4.61 10.70
C ALA A 59 -8.77 4.76 9.31
N GLU A 60 -7.53 4.33 9.17
CA GLU A 60 -6.80 4.30 7.90
C GLU A 60 -7.47 3.39 6.88
N ALA A 61 -7.85 2.18 7.28
CA ALA A 61 -8.56 1.25 6.41
C ALA A 61 -9.91 1.84 5.94
N ASP A 62 -10.62 2.52 6.84
CA ASP A 62 -11.88 3.20 6.51
C ASP A 62 -11.68 4.34 5.49
N PHE A 63 -10.60 5.11 5.59
CA PHE A 63 -10.23 6.10 4.58
C PHE A 63 -9.90 5.47 3.23
N MET A 64 -9.09 4.40 3.23
CA MET A 64 -8.77 3.68 2.00
C MET A 64 -10.01 3.09 1.32
N ALA A 65 -10.96 2.58 2.09
CA ALA A 65 -12.21 2.07 1.56
C ALA A 65 -13.00 3.12 0.76
N GLN A 66 -12.91 4.40 1.13
CA GLN A 66 -13.59 5.49 0.42
C GLN A 66 -13.06 5.77 -0.98
N ILE A 67 -11.81 5.41 -1.27
CA ILE A 67 -11.18 5.61 -2.58
C ILE A 67 -10.98 4.30 -3.34
N SER A 68 -11.25 3.17 -2.71
CA SER A 68 -10.99 1.82 -3.20
C SER A 68 -11.81 1.42 -4.42
N SER A 69 -12.87 2.15 -4.75
CA SER A 69 -13.69 1.92 -5.96
C SER A 69 -13.09 2.53 -7.23
N HIS A 70 -12.01 3.33 -7.12
CA HIS A 70 -11.37 3.92 -8.28
C HIS A 70 -10.55 2.87 -9.06
N PRO A 71 -10.65 2.80 -10.41
CA PRO A 71 -10.02 1.73 -11.21
C PRO A 71 -8.49 1.71 -11.15
N TYR A 72 -7.85 2.82 -10.78
CA TYR A 72 -6.40 2.95 -10.68
C TYR A 72 -5.91 3.08 -9.24
N ILE A 73 -6.71 2.66 -8.27
CA ILE A 73 -6.32 2.55 -6.85
C ILE A 73 -6.48 1.09 -6.43
N LEU A 74 -5.47 0.52 -5.77
CA LEU A 74 -5.49 -0.86 -5.30
C LEU A 74 -6.68 -1.08 -4.36
N SER A 75 -7.55 -2.02 -4.71
CA SER A 75 -8.78 -2.26 -3.97
C SER A 75 -8.49 -2.88 -2.60
N ILE A 76 -9.08 -2.31 -1.55
CA ILE A 76 -9.10 -2.89 -0.20
C ILE A 76 -10.41 -3.69 -0.03
N PHE A 77 -10.31 -4.88 0.55
CA PHE A 77 -11.45 -5.76 0.77
C PHE A 77 -11.85 -5.85 2.24
N GLU A 78 -10.87 -5.90 3.13
CA GLU A 78 -11.06 -6.11 4.55
C GLU A 78 -9.87 -5.57 5.35
N SER A 79 -10.11 -5.22 6.60
CA SER A 79 -9.08 -4.87 7.57
C SER A 79 -9.44 -5.42 8.94
N GLY A 80 -8.46 -5.82 9.72
CA GLY A 80 -8.69 -6.38 11.04
C GLY A 80 -7.44 -6.47 11.89
N VAL A 81 -7.62 -7.05 13.07
CA VAL A 81 -6.53 -7.35 14.01
C VAL A 81 -6.63 -8.82 14.36
N THR A 82 -5.51 -9.53 14.27
CA THR A 82 -5.40 -10.95 14.61
C THR A 82 -5.49 -11.17 16.12
N GLY A 83 -5.73 -12.41 16.56
CA GLY A 83 -5.81 -12.75 17.98
C GLY A 83 -4.53 -12.45 18.79
N ASN A 84 -3.38 -12.34 18.14
CA ASN A 84 -2.09 -11.93 18.73
C ASN A 84 -1.77 -10.44 18.53
N GLY A 85 -2.76 -9.63 18.15
CA GLY A 85 -2.65 -8.18 18.08
C GLY A 85 -2.01 -7.61 16.82
N LEU A 86 -1.70 -8.42 15.80
CA LEU A 86 -1.17 -7.91 14.52
C LEU A 86 -2.29 -7.31 13.68
N GLY A 87 -2.08 -6.10 13.17
CA GLY A 87 -2.97 -5.50 12.19
C GLY A 87 -2.79 -6.17 10.82
N TYR A 88 -3.89 -6.43 10.12
CA TYR A 88 -3.85 -6.91 8.75
C TYR A 88 -4.83 -6.16 7.85
N THR A 89 -4.45 -5.99 6.60
CA THR A 89 -5.30 -5.41 5.56
C THR A 89 -5.25 -6.30 4.33
N VAL A 90 -6.43 -6.63 3.81
CA VAL A 90 -6.62 -7.50 2.64
C VAL A 90 -6.86 -6.63 1.42
N PHE A 91 -6.02 -6.78 0.42
CA PHE A 91 -6.08 -6.07 -0.86
C PHE A 91 -6.31 -7.04 -2.01
N GLU A 92 -6.74 -6.50 -3.14
CA GLU A 92 -6.66 -7.24 -4.39
C GLU A 92 -5.22 -7.70 -4.65
N PHE A 93 -5.06 -8.87 -5.24
CA PHE A 93 -3.74 -9.35 -5.67
C PHE A 93 -3.41 -8.77 -7.06
N ALA A 94 -2.26 -8.12 -7.18
CA ALA A 94 -1.74 -7.58 -8.42
C ALA A 94 -0.65 -8.52 -8.99
N PRO A 95 -0.99 -9.47 -9.87
CA PRO A 95 -0.07 -10.51 -10.34
C PRO A 95 1.05 -9.98 -11.22
N GLY A 96 0.88 -8.82 -11.84
CA GLY A 96 1.91 -8.18 -12.67
C GLY A 96 3.07 -7.57 -11.88
N GLY A 97 2.99 -7.54 -10.54
CA GLY A 97 4.02 -6.97 -9.67
C GLY A 97 4.10 -5.45 -9.74
N SER A 98 5.27 -4.89 -9.43
CA SER A 98 5.46 -3.44 -9.42
C SER A 98 5.95 -2.89 -10.77
N TYR A 99 5.60 -1.65 -11.08
CA TYR A 99 6.18 -0.94 -12.23
C TYR A 99 7.69 -0.80 -12.13
N ARG A 100 8.26 -0.71 -10.92
CA ARG A 100 9.71 -0.75 -10.74
C ARG A 100 10.34 -2.02 -11.32
N ASP A 101 9.70 -3.17 -11.10
CA ASP A 101 10.23 -4.46 -11.59
C ASP A 101 9.92 -4.65 -13.08
N ALA A 102 8.81 -4.12 -13.57
CA ALA A 102 8.48 -4.11 -15.00
C ALA A 102 9.47 -3.25 -15.80
N LEU A 103 9.83 -2.05 -15.31
CA LEU A 103 10.77 -1.13 -15.96
C LEU A 103 12.22 -1.65 -15.98
N ARG A 104 12.58 -2.60 -15.14
CA ARG A 104 13.87 -3.31 -15.23
C ARG A 104 13.95 -4.26 -16.42
N LYS A 105 12.80 -4.70 -16.92
CA LYS A 105 12.70 -5.67 -18.01
C LYS A 105 12.39 -5.04 -19.36
N ALA A 106 11.72 -3.91 -19.37
CA ALA A 106 11.32 -3.19 -20.57
C ALA A 106 11.18 -1.69 -20.29
N THR A 107 11.41 -0.87 -21.33
CA THR A 107 11.14 0.57 -21.30
C THR A 107 9.71 0.84 -21.77
N LEU A 108 9.08 1.87 -21.22
CA LEU A 108 7.82 2.39 -21.75
C LEU A 108 8.10 3.32 -22.94
N ASN A 109 7.26 3.25 -23.95
CA ASN A 109 7.23 4.28 -24.98
C ASN A 109 6.49 5.54 -24.48
N ALA A 110 6.47 6.61 -25.29
CA ALA A 110 5.89 7.88 -24.90
C ALA A 110 4.39 7.78 -24.59
N ASP A 111 3.64 7.03 -25.42
CA ASP A 111 2.19 6.85 -25.23
C ASP A 111 1.89 6.09 -23.93
N GLN A 112 2.63 5.02 -23.66
CA GLN A 112 2.50 4.24 -22.42
C GLN A 112 2.84 5.07 -21.17
N MET A 113 3.84 5.96 -21.26
CA MET A 113 4.17 6.88 -20.16
C MET A 113 3.07 7.91 -19.95
N LEU A 114 2.48 8.44 -21.03
CA LEU A 114 1.37 9.38 -20.97
C LEU A 114 0.14 8.75 -20.35
N ASP A 115 -0.25 7.56 -20.81
CA ASP A 115 -1.38 6.80 -20.28
C ASP A 115 -1.20 6.50 -18.78
N LEU A 116 -0.01 6.04 -18.38
CA LEU A 116 0.33 5.83 -16.98
C LEU A 116 0.16 7.12 -16.17
N GLY A 117 0.68 8.25 -16.67
CA GLY A 117 0.58 9.55 -16.01
C GLY A 117 -0.87 10.00 -15.82
N ILE A 118 -1.71 9.86 -16.86
CA ILE A 118 -3.15 10.20 -16.82
C ILE A 118 -3.87 9.33 -15.79
N ASN A 119 -3.61 8.02 -15.79
CA ASN A 119 -4.26 7.08 -14.87
C ASN A 119 -3.91 7.38 -13.40
N LEU A 120 -2.63 7.65 -13.12
CA LEU A 120 -2.18 8.02 -11.78
C LEU A 120 -2.70 9.39 -11.35
N ALA A 121 -2.75 10.38 -12.25
CA ALA A 121 -3.33 11.68 -11.96
C ALA A 121 -4.81 11.58 -11.60
N SER A 122 -5.59 10.73 -12.32
CA SER A 122 -6.99 10.45 -11.99
C SER A 122 -7.17 9.82 -10.60
N ALA A 123 -6.32 8.85 -10.26
CA ALA A 123 -6.31 8.24 -8.94
C ALA A 123 -6.02 9.26 -7.83
N LEU A 124 -4.98 10.08 -8.01
CA LEU A 124 -4.59 11.12 -7.06
C LEU A 124 -5.65 12.21 -6.93
N PHE A 125 -6.26 12.64 -8.03
CA PHE A 125 -7.36 13.60 -8.00
C PHE A 125 -8.52 13.08 -7.13
N THR A 126 -8.89 11.80 -7.28
CA THR A 126 -9.95 11.17 -6.48
C THR A 126 -9.58 11.12 -5.00
N ALA A 127 -8.34 10.74 -4.67
CA ALA A 127 -7.86 10.72 -3.29
C ALA A 127 -7.84 12.13 -2.68
N HIS A 128 -7.31 13.13 -3.40
CA HIS A 128 -7.23 14.52 -2.94
C HIS A 128 -8.62 15.12 -2.67
N ARG A 129 -9.61 14.82 -3.51
CA ARG A 129 -11.01 15.26 -3.26
C ARG A 129 -11.59 14.67 -1.96
N LYS A 130 -11.06 13.58 -1.47
CA LYS A 130 -11.41 12.96 -0.18
C LYS A 130 -10.48 13.38 0.96
N GLY A 131 -9.56 14.32 0.70
CA GLY A 131 -8.61 14.78 1.68
C GLY A 131 -7.46 13.78 1.96
N ILE A 132 -7.23 12.82 1.08
CA ILE A 132 -6.18 11.80 1.23
C ILE A 132 -5.00 12.16 0.34
N ILE A 133 -3.82 12.32 0.92
CA ILE A 133 -2.56 12.59 0.22
C ILE A 133 -1.69 11.35 0.28
N HIS A 134 -1.13 10.92 -0.87
CA HIS A 134 -0.35 9.69 -0.97
C HIS A 134 1.01 9.76 -0.25
N ARG A 135 1.76 10.84 -0.40
CA ARG A 135 3.08 11.16 0.20
C ARG A 135 4.27 10.28 -0.19
N ASP A 136 4.06 9.14 -0.85
CA ASP A 136 5.14 8.24 -1.25
C ASP A 136 4.91 7.69 -2.67
N ILE A 137 4.72 8.59 -3.65
CA ILE A 137 4.54 8.19 -5.06
C ILE A 137 5.89 7.77 -5.62
N LYS A 138 5.97 6.50 -6.04
CA LYS A 138 7.16 5.91 -6.66
C LYS A 138 6.76 4.66 -7.45
N THR A 139 7.61 4.23 -8.37
CA THR A 139 7.32 3.09 -9.26
C THR A 139 7.12 1.75 -8.51
N SER A 140 7.66 1.61 -7.30
CA SER A 140 7.41 0.43 -6.47
C SER A 140 6.01 0.41 -5.83
N ASN A 141 5.34 1.56 -5.74
CA ASN A 141 3.98 1.70 -5.20
C ASN A 141 2.92 1.76 -6.32
N VAL A 142 3.32 1.62 -7.57
CA VAL A 142 2.41 1.39 -8.69
C VAL A 142 2.50 -0.08 -9.06
N LEU A 143 1.40 -0.80 -8.89
CA LEU A 143 1.29 -2.23 -9.18
C LEU A 143 0.53 -2.45 -10.50
N ILE A 144 0.67 -3.64 -11.06
CA ILE A 144 -0.03 -4.06 -12.28
C ILE A 144 -1.05 -5.13 -11.86
N ASN A 145 -2.33 -4.79 -11.96
CA ASN A 145 -3.41 -5.68 -11.54
C ASN A 145 -3.62 -6.84 -12.54
N ALA A 146 -4.61 -7.69 -12.27
CA ALA A 146 -4.93 -8.86 -13.11
C ALA A 146 -5.40 -8.49 -14.53
N GLN A 147 -5.86 -7.27 -14.75
CA GLN A 147 -6.27 -6.74 -16.05
C GLN A 147 -5.12 -6.04 -16.80
N GLY A 148 -3.90 -6.04 -16.22
CA GLY A 148 -2.74 -5.35 -16.79
C GLY A 148 -2.74 -3.82 -16.57
N MET A 149 -3.66 -3.31 -15.75
CA MET A 149 -3.80 -1.86 -15.49
C MET A 149 -2.93 -1.43 -14.32
N PRO A 150 -2.40 -0.17 -14.37
CA PRO A 150 -1.68 0.41 -13.24
C PRO A 150 -2.65 0.71 -12.10
N VAL A 151 -2.30 0.28 -10.89
CA VAL A 151 -3.03 0.61 -9.67
C VAL A 151 -2.08 1.17 -8.62
N LEU A 152 -2.43 2.30 -8.04
CA LEU A 152 -1.63 2.96 -7.00
C LEU A 152 -1.91 2.28 -5.65
N SER A 153 -0.86 1.83 -5.00
CA SER A 153 -0.86 1.15 -3.70
C SER A 153 -0.13 1.99 -2.64
N ASP A 154 -0.18 1.54 -1.39
CA ASP A 154 0.56 2.12 -0.27
C ASP A 154 0.37 3.64 -0.15
N PHE A 155 -0.89 4.10 -0.17
CA PHE A 155 -1.20 5.42 0.33
C PHE A 155 -0.62 5.49 1.74
N GLY A 156 0.40 6.35 1.94
CA GLY A 156 1.11 6.51 3.20
C GLY A 156 0.15 6.97 4.30
N ILE A 157 -0.40 6.01 4.97
CA ILE A 157 -1.63 6.06 5.75
C ILE A 157 -1.46 6.81 7.08
N SER A 158 -0.31 7.36 7.34
CA SER A 158 -0.05 8.14 8.55
C SER A 158 -0.49 9.60 8.45
N ALA A 159 -1.18 9.98 7.39
CA ALA A 159 -1.34 11.39 7.12
C ALA A 159 -2.72 11.78 6.61
N SER A 160 -3.64 11.94 7.53
CA SER A 160 -4.70 12.94 7.40
C SER A 160 -4.07 14.31 7.07
N ILE A 161 -4.73 15.13 6.24
CA ILE A 161 -4.33 16.52 5.94
C ILE A 161 -4.01 17.33 7.22
N TYR A 162 -4.44 16.85 8.37
CA TYR A 162 -4.28 17.50 9.68
C TYR A 162 -3.05 17.03 10.48
N ASP A 163 -2.30 16.00 10.03
CA ASP A 163 -1.14 15.53 10.77
C ASP A 163 0.17 16.02 10.12
N HIS A 164 0.65 17.17 10.55
CA HIS A 164 1.91 17.77 10.12
C HIS A 164 3.17 17.08 10.64
N ARG A 165 3.06 15.92 11.33
CA ARG A 165 4.17 15.27 12.05
C ARG A 165 4.65 13.95 11.47
N THR A 166 4.24 13.57 10.27
CA THR A 166 4.63 12.27 9.70
C THR A 166 5.90 12.37 8.86
N THR A 167 6.97 11.86 9.41
CA THR A 167 8.26 11.58 8.78
C THR A 167 8.22 10.20 8.13
N GLY A 168 7.71 10.08 6.91
CA GLY A 168 7.70 8.83 6.18
C GLY A 168 7.63 9.06 4.68
N PHE A 169 8.73 9.54 4.07
CA PHE A 169 8.83 9.71 2.63
C PHE A 169 10.12 9.11 2.10
N SER A 170 10.09 8.67 0.84
CA SER A 170 11.28 8.17 0.17
C SER A 170 12.05 9.36 -0.42
N LEU A 171 13.15 9.77 0.21
CA LEU A 171 13.94 10.95 -0.13
C LEU A 171 14.17 11.19 -1.64
N PRO A 172 14.49 10.17 -2.48
CA PRO A 172 14.70 10.40 -3.90
C PRO A 172 13.49 10.90 -4.68
N TRP A 173 12.29 10.78 -4.12
CA TRP A 173 11.02 11.18 -4.75
C TRP A 173 10.27 12.27 -3.96
N ALA A 174 10.83 12.72 -2.85
CA ALA A 174 10.21 13.75 -2.03
C ALA A 174 10.32 15.12 -2.71
N PRO A 175 9.26 15.94 -2.71
CA PRO A 175 9.31 17.27 -3.26
C PRO A 175 10.19 18.21 -2.41
N PRO A 176 10.77 19.27 -3.01
CA PRO A 176 11.73 20.15 -2.35
C PRO A 176 11.25 20.75 -1.03
N GLU A 177 9.97 21.10 -0.94
CA GLU A 177 9.34 21.66 0.27
C GLU A 177 9.30 20.68 1.44
N VAL A 178 9.24 19.38 1.15
CA VAL A 178 9.28 18.32 2.16
C VAL A 178 10.72 18.09 2.65
N ILE A 179 11.69 18.16 1.74
CA ILE A 179 13.11 18.02 2.05
C ILE A 179 13.61 19.21 2.88
N SER A 180 13.18 20.43 2.54
CA SER A 180 13.59 21.65 3.25
C SER A 180 12.97 21.78 4.65
N GLY A 181 11.79 21.19 4.90
CA GLY A 181 11.17 21.16 6.22
C GLY A 181 11.86 20.27 7.25
N VAL A 182 12.75 19.37 6.82
CA VAL A 182 13.54 18.48 7.71
C VAL A 182 14.76 19.18 8.29
N GLY A 183 15.19 20.34 7.73
CA GLY A 183 16.36 21.11 8.18
C GLY A 183 16.06 22.34 9.05
N GLY A 184 14.80 22.64 9.33
CA GLY A 184 14.36 23.87 10.02
C GLY A 184 13.88 23.61 11.44
N GLY A 185 14.71 23.10 12.30
CA GLY A 185 14.49 23.04 13.75
C GLY A 185 15.59 23.81 14.47
N ASN A 186 15.37 25.09 14.72
CA ASN A 186 15.98 25.83 15.83
C ASN A 186 15.00 25.81 16.99
#